data_677a7583f18d22f6305a276f2519b102
#
_entry.id   677a7583f18d22f6305a276f2519b102
#
_cell.length_a   1.000
_cell.length_b   1.000
_cell.length_c   1.000
_cell.angle_alpha   90.00
_cell.angle_beta   90.00
_cell.angle_gamma   90.00
#
_symmetry.space_group_name_H-M   'P 1'
#
loop_
_entity.id
_entity.type
_entity.pdbx_description
1 polymer ?
#
loop_
_entity_poly.entity_id
_entity_poly.type
_entity_poly.pdbx_seq_one_letter_code
_entity_poly.pdbx_strand_id
1 'polypeptide(L)'
;MASSFVVDTHALLWYLEGNRQLGSRARLVLSAPESHLVVPVIVLAEASIIISLGRTKIPSTTDLIERLARDRRFEIYSLTIDVFKRSLSPEASRIPELHDRLIVATALHLHDLEMDVALVTRDDSLTSANLVPIVW
;
A
#
# COMPACT_ATOMS: atom_id res chain seq x y z
N MET A 1 -4.77 -10.26 -14.99
CA MET A 1 -3.87 -10.09 -13.85
C MET A 1 -3.59 -8.62 -13.62
N ALA A 2 -3.53 -8.22 -12.36
CA ALA A 2 -3.17 -6.85 -12.02
C ALA A 2 -1.72 -6.58 -12.42
N SER A 3 -1.47 -5.37 -12.90
CA SER A 3 -0.13 -4.86 -13.22
C SER A 3 0.27 -3.72 -12.28
N SER A 4 -0.69 -3.13 -11.60
CA SER A 4 -0.49 -2.09 -10.59
C SER A 4 -0.93 -2.59 -9.23
N PHE A 5 -0.14 -2.28 -8.21
CA PHE A 5 -0.35 -2.78 -6.86
C PHE A 5 -0.25 -1.64 -5.87
N VAL A 6 -1.31 -1.43 -5.10
CA VAL A 6 -1.27 -0.53 -3.95
C VAL A 6 -0.67 -1.31 -2.79
N VAL A 7 0.37 -0.78 -2.17
CA VAL A 7 1.16 -1.49 -1.17
C VAL A 7 0.85 -0.97 0.23
N ASP A 8 0.38 -1.85 1.11
CA ASP A 8 0.12 -1.53 2.51
C ASP A 8 1.43 -1.36 3.30
N THR A 9 1.34 -0.71 4.45
CA THR A 9 2.49 -0.29 5.24
C THR A 9 3.42 -1.45 5.63
N HIS A 10 2.89 -2.51 6.23
CA HIS A 10 3.72 -3.64 6.64
C HIS A 10 4.30 -4.40 5.45
N ALA A 11 3.53 -4.53 4.37
CA ALA A 11 4.02 -5.14 3.15
C ALA A 11 5.24 -4.39 2.60
N LEU A 12 5.17 -3.06 2.58
CA LEU A 12 6.27 -2.23 2.11
C LEU A 12 7.51 -2.38 2.99
N LEU A 13 7.34 -2.20 4.30
CA LEU A 13 8.47 -2.28 5.23
C LEU A 13 9.10 -3.66 5.25
N TRP A 14 8.30 -4.71 5.26
CA TRP A 14 8.80 -6.08 5.27
C TRP A 14 9.52 -6.43 3.97
N TYR A 15 9.03 -5.93 2.84
CA TYR A 15 9.74 -6.14 1.57
C TYR A 15 11.11 -5.47 1.60
N LEU A 16 11.18 -4.20 2.00
CA LEU A 16 12.43 -3.43 1.99
C LEU A 16 13.46 -3.96 2.99
N GLU A 17 13.03 -4.55 4.10
CA GLU A 17 13.95 -5.11 5.10
C GLU A 17 14.18 -6.62 4.97
N GLY A 18 13.59 -7.26 3.94
CA GLY A 18 13.76 -8.70 3.71
C GLY A 18 13.12 -9.57 4.79
N ASN A 19 12.03 -9.11 5.40
CA ASN A 19 11.36 -9.81 6.49
C ASN A 19 10.60 -11.04 5.99
N ARG A 20 10.77 -12.18 6.68
CA ARG A 20 10.14 -13.45 6.32
C ARG A 20 8.62 -13.47 6.50
N GLN A 21 8.06 -12.52 7.24
CA GLN A 21 6.61 -12.41 7.43
C GLN A 21 5.87 -12.00 6.15
N LEU A 22 6.59 -11.44 5.17
CA LEU A 22 6.02 -11.09 3.89
C LEU A 22 5.55 -12.36 3.17
N GLY A 23 4.28 -12.36 2.73
CA GLY A 23 3.72 -13.49 2.01
C GLY A 23 4.45 -13.79 0.70
N SER A 24 4.40 -15.05 0.25
CA SER A 24 5.14 -15.49 -0.93
C SER A 24 4.65 -14.82 -2.22
N ARG A 25 3.34 -14.63 -2.36
CA ARG A 25 2.77 -13.96 -3.52
C ARG A 25 3.06 -12.45 -3.49
N ALA A 26 2.99 -11.85 -2.30
CA ALA A 26 3.37 -10.44 -2.11
C ALA A 26 4.84 -10.24 -2.52
N ARG A 27 5.72 -11.13 -2.10
CA ARG A 27 7.14 -11.07 -2.48
C ARG A 27 7.32 -11.16 -4.00
N LEU A 28 6.58 -12.04 -4.65
CA LEU A 28 6.66 -12.16 -6.11
C LEU A 28 6.29 -10.87 -6.82
N VAL A 29 5.14 -10.25 -6.47
CA VAL A 29 4.70 -9.02 -7.15
C VAL A 29 5.58 -7.84 -6.79
N LEU A 30 6.06 -7.74 -5.55
CA LEU A 30 6.93 -6.64 -5.13
C LEU A 30 8.32 -6.75 -5.75
N SER A 31 8.76 -7.95 -6.11
CA SER A 31 10.07 -8.19 -6.73
C SER A 31 10.04 -8.16 -8.26
N ALA A 32 8.86 -8.28 -8.88
CA ALA A 32 8.75 -8.38 -10.33
C ALA A 32 9.17 -7.06 -11.01
N PRO A 33 10.07 -7.12 -12.01
CA PRO A 33 10.56 -5.89 -12.66
C PRO A 33 9.49 -5.06 -13.36
N GLU A 34 8.41 -5.70 -13.79
CA GLU A 34 7.31 -5.06 -14.51
C GLU A 34 6.20 -4.53 -13.61
N SER A 35 6.26 -4.76 -12.31
CA SER A 35 5.23 -4.28 -11.39
C SER A 35 5.26 -2.78 -11.24
N HIS A 36 4.09 -2.15 -11.29
CA HIS A 36 3.87 -0.77 -10.90
C HIS A 36 3.40 -0.74 -9.45
N LEU A 37 4.21 -0.21 -8.56
CA LEU A 37 4.01 -0.26 -7.11
C LEU A 37 3.59 1.11 -6.59
N VAL A 38 2.33 1.23 -6.22
CA VAL A 38 1.75 2.50 -5.75
C VAL A 38 1.81 2.54 -4.23
N VAL A 39 2.48 3.54 -3.70
CA VAL A 39 2.60 3.77 -2.26
C VAL A 39 1.80 5.02 -1.89
N PRO A 40 0.61 4.87 -1.30
CA PRO A 40 -0.15 6.02 -0.82
C PRO A 40 0.64 6.82 0.22
N VAL A 41 0.52 8.14 0.20
CA VAL A 41 1.18 9.00 1.19
C VAL A 41 0.81 8.61 2.63
N ILE A 42 -0.43 8.14 2.86
CA ILE A 42 -0.84 7.68 4.19
C ILE A 42 0.00 6.48 4.66
N VAL A 43 0.48 5.65 3.75
CA VAL A 43 1.41 4.55 4.07
C VAL A 43 2.74 5.10 4.57
N LEU A 44 3.25 6.16 3.95
CA LEU A 44 4.48 6.82 4.43
C LEU A 44 4.29 7.44 5.81
N ALA A 45 3.12 8.05 6.06
CA ALA A 45 2.79 8.62 7.36
C ALA A 45 2.77 7.54 8.44
N GLU A 46 2.14 6.42 8.18
CA GLU A 46 2.09 5.28 9.10
C GLU A 46 3.48 4.68 9.31
N ALA A 47 4.23 4.48 8.24
CA ALA A 47 5.59 3.98 8.29
C ALA A 47 6.49 4.88 9.14
N SER A 48 6.32 6.21 9.07
CA SER A 48 7.12 7.15 9.85
C SER A 48 6.95 6.94 11.36
N ILE A 49 5.76 6.56 11.79
CA ILE A 49 5.49 6.25 13.20
C ILE A 49 6.21 4.95 13.58
N ILE A 50 6.10 3.92 12.76
CA ILE A 50 6.77 2.62 13.00
C ILE A 50 8.28 2.80 13.09
N ILE A 51 8.85 3.60 12.19
CA ILE A 51 10.28 3.93 12.17
C ILE A 51 10.68 4.66 13.46
N SER A 52 9.90 5.67 13.87
CA SER A 52 10.20 6.45 15.07
C SER A 52 10.15 5.60 16.35
N LEU A 53 9.36 4.53 16.36
CA LEU A 53 9.26 3.59 17.46
C LEU A 53 10.35 2.51 17.43
N GLY A 54 11.22 2.52 16.42
CA GLY A 54 12.29 1.52 16.29
C GLY A 54 11.79 0.11 15.97
N ARG A 55 10.62 -0.02 15.35
CA ARG A 55 9.98 -1.32 15.06
C ARG A 55 10.27 -1.84 13.65
N THR A 56 11.23 -1.27 12.97
CA THR A 56 11.66 -1.69 11.62
C THR A 56 13.16 -1.48 11.50
N LYS A 57 13.77 -2.16 10.55
CA LYS A 57 15.20 -2.00 10.22
C LYS A 57 15.49 -0.76 9.38
N ILE A 58 14.45 -0.09 8.87
CA ILE A 58 14.62 1.15 8.14
C ILE A 58 15.07 2.24 9.11
N PRO A 59 16.20 2.92 8.87
CA PRO A 59 16.78 3.83 9.85
C PRO A 59 16.05 5.15 10.02
N SER A 60 15.41 5.66 8.96
CA SER A 60 14.68 6.94 9.00
C SER A 60 13.64 7.00 7.89
N THR A 61 12.67 7.90 8.06
CA THR A 61 11.66 8.16 7.02
C THR A 61 12.31 8.76 5.77
N THR A 62 13.32 9.60 5.92
CA THR A 62 14.09 10.14 4.79
C THR A 62 14.74 9.01 3.99
N ASP A 63 15.35 8.04 4.66
CA ASP A 63 15.94 6.87 4.00
C ASP A 63 14.88 6.07 3.23
N LEU A 64 13.70 5.89 3.83
CA LEU A 64 12.59 5.22 3.16
C LEU A 64 12.22 5.93 1.85
N ILE A 65 12.02 7.24 1.91
CA ILE A 65 11.66 8.04 0.73
C ILE A 65 12.74 7.95 -0.34
N GLU A 66 14.01 8.02 0.04
CA GLU A 66 15.13 7.91 -0.90
C GLU A 66 15.18 6.55 -1.57
N ARG A 67 14.94 5.47 -0.83
CA ARG A 67 14.88 4.12 -1.41
C ARG A 67 13.78 4.00 -2.45
N LEU A 68 12.60 4.55 -2.16
CA LEU A 68 11.48 4.52 -3.11
C LEU A 68 11.79 5.35 -4.35
N ALA A 69 12.45 6.51 -4.18
CA ALA A 69 12.82 7.38 -5.30
C ALA A 69 13.83 6.75 -6.26
N ARG A 70 14.66 5.83 -5.78
CA ARG A 70 15.68 5.15 -6.60
C ARG A 70 15.13 4.00 -7.43
N ASP A 71 13.93 3.53 -7.12
CA ASP A 71 13.31 2.40 -7.80
C ASP A 71 12.13 2.90 -8.64
N ARG A 72 12.28 2.87 -9.97
CA ARG A 72 11.28 3.39 -10.91
C ARG A 72 9.92 2.69 -10.83
N ARG A 73 9.86 1.51 -10.24
CA ARG A 73 8.62 0.78 -10.08
C ARG A 73 7.69 1.41 -9.05
N PHE A 74 8.24 2.15 -8.08
CA PHE A 74 7.48 2.79 -7.01
C PHE A 74 6.99 4.17 -7.43
N GLU A 75 5.71 4.40 -7.20
CA GLU A 75 5.09 5.71 -7.32
C GLU A 75 4.46 6.08 -5.99
N ILE A 76 4.89 7.19 -5.39
CA ILE A 76 4.25 7.74 -4.20
C ILE A 76 3.00 8.48 -4.67
N TYR A 77 1.85 8.07 -4.16
CA TYR A 77 0.55 8.58 -4.60
C TYR A 77 -0.04 9.52 -3.56
N SER A 78 -0.28 10.77 -3.97
CA SER A 78 -0.81 11.81 -3.09
C SER A 78 -2.23 11.48 -2.62
N LEU A 79 -2.54 11.87 -1.38
CA LEU A 79 -3.91 11.86 -0.87
C LEU A 79 -4.65 13.07 -1.45
N THR A 80 -5.34 12.85 -2.56
CA THR A 80 -6.12 13.88 -3.24
C THR A 80 -7.53 13.98 -2.65
N ILE A 81 -8.22 15.05 -2.99
CA ILE A 81 -9.64 15.19 -2.59
C ILE A 81 -10.49 14.08 -3.20
N ASP A 82 -10.16 13.62 -4.41
CA ASP A 82 -10.89 12.55 -5.07
C ASP A 82 -10.72 11.20 -4.35
N VAL A 83 -9.51 10.90 -3.90
CA VAL A 83 -9.26 9.71 -3.07
C VAL A 83 -10.01 9.82 -1.75
N PHE A 84 -9.97 10.97 -1.11
CA PHE A 84 -10.70 11.18 0.14
C PHE A 84 -12.20 10.97 -0.05
N LYS A 85 -12.78 11.56 -1.09
CA LYS A 85 -14.21 11.35 -1.42
C LYS A 85 -14.53 9.88 -1.64
N ARG A 86 -13.64 9.15 -2.30
CA ARG A 86 -13.82 7.71 -2.53
C ARG A 86 -13.86 6.93 -1.22
N SER A 87 -13.13 7.38 -0.19
CA SER A 87 -13.16 6.78 1.14
C SER A 87 -14.50 6.93 1.85
N LEU A 88 -15.32 7.86 1.42
CA LEU A 88 -16.65 8.13 1.99
C LEU A 88 -17.75 7.28 1.35
N SER A 89 -17.43 6.47 0.32
CA SER A 89 -18.40 5.60 -0.31
C SER A 89 -18.96 4.59 0.70
N PRO A 90 -20.20 4.07 0.49
CA PRO A 90 -20.79 3.12 1.44
C PRO A 90 -19.93 1.89 1.71
N GLU A 91 -19.30 1.33 0.66
CA GLU A 91 -18.45 0.17 0.80
C GLU A 91 -17.15 0.47 1.55
N ALA A 92 -16.46 1.57 1.22
CA ALA A 92 -15.21 1.93 1.86
C ALA A 92 -15.40 2.39 3.31
N SER A 93 -16.50 3.07 3.60
CA SER A 93 -16.79 3.59 4.95
C SER A 93 -17.00 2.49 5.99
N ARG A 94 -17.20 1.24 5.57
CA ARG A 94 -17.31 0.09 6.47
C ARG A 94 -15.99 -0.32 7.09
N ILE A 95 -14.87 0.10 6.52
CA ILE A 95 -13.54 -0.20 7.06
C ILE A 95 -13.33 0.69 8.29
N PRO A 96 -13.10 0.10 9.49
CA PRO A 96 -13.16 0.88 10.74
C PRO A 96 -12.01 1.87 10.92
N GLU A 97 -10.80 1.53 10.51
CA GLU A 97 -9.65 2.41 10.68
C GLU A 97 -9.48 3.37 9.51
N LEU A 98 -9.23 4.64 9.83
CA LEU A 98 -9.15 5.69 8.82
C LEU A 98 -8.04 5.45 7.81
N HIS A 99 -6.83 5.12 8.27
CA HIS A 99 -5.71 4.92 7.32
C HIS A 99 -5.93 3.70 6.43
N ASP A 100 -6.50 2.61 6.93
CA ASP A 100 -6.87 1.45 6.12
C ASP A 100 -7.92 1.82 5.08
N ARG A 101 -8.89 2.65 5.49
CA ARG A 101 -9.94 3.15 4.60
C ARG A 101 -9.35 3.99 3.47
N LEU A 102 -8.36 4.83 3.76
CA LEU A 102 -7.69 5.66 2.77
C LEU A 102 -6.81 4.82 1.82
N ILE A 103 -6.20 3.77 2.32
CA ILE A 103 -5.43 2.85 1.48
C ILE A 103 -6.34 2.15 0.47
N VAL A 104 -7.45 1.58 0.94
CA VAL A 104 -8.38 0.91 0.02
C VAL A 104 -9.05 1.90 -0.92
N ALA A 105 -9.32 3.11 -0.47
CA ALA A 105 -9.88 4.17 -1.31
C ALA A 105 -8.93 4.55 -2.44
N THR A 106 -7.62 4.53 -2.19
CA THR A 106 -6.63 4.74 -3.24
C THR A 106 -6.74 3.66 -4.31
N ALA A 107 -6.83 2.39 -3.91
CA ALA A 107 -7.00 1.29 -4.86
C ALA A 107 -8.31 1.39 -5.64
N LEU A 108 -9.42 1.73 -4.96
CA LEU A 108 -10.71 1.91 -5.61
C LEU A 108 -10.70 3.08 -6.60
N HIS A 109 -10.05 4.18 -6.24
CA HIS A 109 -9.91 5.34 -7.11
C HIS A 109 -9.13 4.99 -8.38
N LEU A 110 -8.03 4.26 -8.25
CA LEU A 110 -7.26 3.81 -9.41
C LEU A 110 -8.06 2.84 -10.27
N HIS A 111 -8.84 1.97 -9.65
CA HIS A 111 -9.75 1.08 -10.39
C HIS A 111 -10.81 1.87 -11.16
N ASP A 112 -11.36 2.93 -10.56
CA ASP A 112 -12.32 3.82 -11.23
C ASP A 112 -11.70 4.54 -12.44
N LEU A 113 -10.38 4.70 -12.44
CA LEU A 113 -9.62 5.22 -13.59
C LEU A 113 -9.24 4.12 -14.60
N GLU A 114 -9.90 2.98 -14.50
CA GLU A 114 -9.73 1.84 -15.41
C GLU A 114 -8.35 1.17 -15.33
N MET A 115 -7.65 1.32 -14.20
CA MET A 115 -6.42 0.60 -13.95
C MET A 115 -6.71 -0.78 -13.39
N ASP A 116 -5.91 -1.77 -13.78
CA ASP A 116 -5.99 -3.13 -13.24
C ASP A 116 -5.15 -3.18 -11.96
N VAL A 117 -5.81 -3.07 -10.81
CA VAL A 117 -5.18 -2.84 -9.51
C VAL A 117 -5.51 -3.95 -8.52
N ALA A 118 -4.50 -4.39 -7.78
CA ALA A 118 -4.67 -5.21 -6.58
C ALA A 118 -4.04 -4.51 -5.38
N LEU A 119 -4.44 -4.92 -4.18
CA LEU A 119 -3.91 -4.41 -2.92
C LEU A 119 -3.02 -5.47 -2.29
N VAL A 120 -1.79 -5.10 -1.95
CA VAL A 120 -0.85 -5.98 -1.26
C VAL A 120 -0.99 -5.73 0.24
N THR A 121 -1.63 -6.64 0.94
CA THR A 121 -1.89 -6.53 2.37
C THR A 121 -2.14 -7.89 3.01
N ARG A 122 -1.79 -8.01 4.30
CA ARG A 122 -2.16 -9.13 5.16
C ARG A 122 -3.35 -8.80 6.05
N ASP A 123 -3.81 -7.57 6.07
CA ASP A 123 -4.84 -7.11 6.99
C ASP A 123 -6.17 -7.85 6.76
N ASP A 124 -6.70 -8.46 7.84
CA ASP A 124 -7.93 -9.25 7.77
C ASP A 124 -9.16 -8.41 7.44
N SER A 125 -9.23 -7.19 7.94
CA SER A 125 -10.38 -6.32 7.68
C SER A 125 -10.43 -5.88 6.21
N LEU A 126 -9.28 -5.62 5.60
CA LEU A 126 -9.18 -5.28 4.18
C LEU A 126 -9.47 -6.50 3.30
N THR A 127 -8.97 -7.67 3.68
CA THR A 127 -9.22 -8.91 2.96
C THR A 127 -10.70 -9.28 3.03
N SER A 128 -11.30 -9.21 4.22
CA SER A 128 -12.72 -9.54 4.43
C SER A 128 -13.66 -8.59 3.72
N ALA A 129 -13.30 -7.31 3.61
CA ALA A 129 -14.11 -6.33 2.89
C ALA A 129 -14.25 -6.66 1.41
N ASN A 130 -13.24 -7.33 0.83
CA ASN A 130 -13.28 -7.86 -0.53
C ASN A 130 -13.67 -6.79 -1.58
N LEU A 131 -13.14 -5.58 -1.44
CA LEU A 131 -13.46 -4.47 -2.33
C LEU A 131 -12.57 -4.41 -3.56
N VAL A 132 -11.35 -4.94 -3.45
CA VAL A 132 -10.38 -5.04 -4.54
C VAL A 132 -9.66 -6.39 -4.41
N PRO A 133 -9.05 -6.90 -5.50
CA PRO A 133 -8.23 -8.11 -5.38
C PRO A 133 -7.11 -7.93 -4.38
N ILE A 134 -6.87 -8.97 -3.57
CA ILE A 134 -5.85 -8.98 -2.51
C ILE A 134 -4.70 -9.91 -2.92
N VAL A 135 -3.48 -9.48 -2.65
CA VAL A 135 -2.27 -10.27 -2.84
C VAL A 135 -1.54 -10.39 -1.52
N TRP A 136 -1.20 -11.64 -1.17
CA TRP A 136 -0.36 -11.90 -0.01
C TRP A 136 0.50 -13.15 -0.13
#